data_cb2f96da3303cc775b31a060f52d5d4f
#
_entry.id   cb2f96da3303cc775b31a060f52d5d4f
#
_cell.length_a   1.000
_cell.length_b   1.000
_cell.length_c   1.000
_cell.angle_alpha   90.00
_cell.angle_beta   90.00
_cell.angle_gamma   90.00
#
_symmetry.space_group_name_H-M   'P 1'
#
loop_
_entity.id
_entity.type
_entity.pdbx_description
1 polymer ?
#
loop_
_entity_poly.entity_id
_entity_poly.type
_entity_poly.pdbx_seq_one_letter_code
_entity_poly.pdbx_strand_id
1 'polypeptide(L)'
;TAMSETTLWTGLIIIFVAVVFVTMFQENRRRQREFLQKIKKGWGQIPDREYTWDKLEQIGEYFRRRKDGRFVIDDITWNDLDMDRVFMLMNQTISSPGEDYLYYLLRTPEYQEEKLAERERLYTFFREHEKERQKVQEILAHIRKPPSSSVYQAIHVTKEYDAGKPWKQILMCLAFVLSIAAFIAVPRYGVFAFLLVTCINMGTYLKDKEVIQVYLTGFKCMLQLINCAGAVDKLKIEELHRYTERLNACEKGFSGFRNGANLVLDRDGFASGPESFILDYIRMMTHIDLIKFNSMMKAMKEHKAEAEEMLEIYGLLDACI
;
A
#
# COMPACT_ATOMS: atom_id res chain seq x y z
N THR A 1 41.40 30.28 13.55
CA THR A 1 40.74 30.66 12.25
C THR A 1 40.09 29.45 11.58
N ALA A 2 40.76 28.28 11.56
CA ALA A 2 40.18 27.08 10.93
C ALA A 2 38.88 26.54 11.62
N MET A 3 38.79 26.74 12.94
CA MET A 3 37.59 26.34 13.71
C MET A 3 36.37 27.23 13.43
N SER A 4 36.57 28.50 13.02
CA SER A 4 35.50 29.43 12.68
C SER A 4 34.93 29.15 11.23
N GLU A 5 35.75 28.70 10.32
CA GLU A 5 35.30 28.34 8.94
C GLU A 5 34.46 27.06 8.94
N THR A 6 34.89 26.05 9.67
CA THR A 6 34.09 24.80 9.79
C THR A 6 32.73 25.02 10.44
N THR A 7 32.64 25.88 11.45
CA THR A 7 31.37 26.26 12.09
C THR A 7 30.47 27.09 11.17
N LEU A 8 31.04 27.95 10.35
CA LEU A 8 30.28 28.67 9.32
C LEU A 8 29.70 27.72 8.22
N TRP A 9 30.50 26.81 7.71
CA TRP A 9 30.03 25.82 6.72
C TRP A 9 28.99 24.87 7.29
N THR A 10 29.14 24.37 8.51
CA THR A 10 28.13 23.55 9.17
C THR A 10 26.83 24.30 9.40
N GLY A 11 26.90 25.60 9.82
CA GLY A 11 25.73 26.44 9.92
C GLY A 11 24.99 26.65 8.60
N LEU A 12 25.71 26.90 7.50
CA LEU A 12 25.13 27.04 6.16
C LEU A 12 24.46 25.75 5.68
N ILE A 13 25.07 24.59 5.94
CA ILE A 13 24.47 23.29 5.59
C ILE A 13 23.20 23.05 6.36
N ILE A 14 23.17 23.35 7.68
CA ILE A 14 21.96 23.20 8.50
C ILE A 14 20.85 24.12 7.98
N ILE A 15 21.16 25.38 7.67
CA ILE A 15 20.18 26.34 7.12
C ILE A 15 19.68 25.83 5.76
N PHE A 16 20.54 25.36 4.87
CA PHE A 16 20.15 24.82 3.59
C PHE A 16 19.22 23.61 3.73
N VAL A 17 19.56 22.65 4.60
CA VAL A 17 18.72 21.48 4.88
C VAL A 17 17.38 21.91 5.46
N ALA A 18 17.35 22.88 6.39
CA ALA A 18 16.12 23.41 6.95
C ALA A 18 15.23 24.09 5.89
N VAL A 19 15.82 24.89 4.99
CA VAL A 19 15.09 25.52 3.87
C VAL A 19 14.51 24.46 2.93
N VAL A 20 15.30 23.46 2.55
CA VAL A 20 14.83 22.35 1.72
C VAL A 20 13.67 21.62 2.40
N PHE A 21 13.80 21.32 3.68
CA PHE A 21 12.73 20.66 4.46
C PHE A 21 11.45 21.51 4.53
N VAL A 22 11.58 22.81 4.78
CA VAL A 22 10.43 23.74 4.83
C VAL A 22 9.76 23.85 3.45
N THR A 23 10.54 24.01 2.38
CA THR A 23 9.97 24.10 1.02
C THR A 23 9.25 22.82 0.61
N MET A 24 9.81 21.65 0.94
CA MET A 24 9.16 20.37 0.68
C MET A 24 7.88 20.19 1.48
N PHE A 25 7.89 20.59 2.75
CA PHE A 25 6.71 20.52 3.60
C PHE A 25 5.60 21.45 3.11
N GLN A 26 5.97 22.67 2.68
CA GLN A 26 5.02 23.62 2.09
C GLN A 26 4.44 23.09 0.76
N GLU A 27 5.28 22.53 -0.11
CA GLU A 27 4.84 21.96 -1.37
C GLU A 27 3.91 20.76 -1.16
N ASN A 28 4.23 19.87 -0.21
CA ASN A 28 3.36 18.74 0.13
C ASN A 28 1.99 19.21 0.67
N ARG A 29 1.97 20.23 1.54
CA ARG A 29 0.73 20.86 2.01
C ARG A 29 -0.06 21.53 0.89
N ARG A 30 0.64 22.18 -0.06
CA ARG A 30 0.01 22.80 -1.22
C ARG A 30 -0.67 21.75 -2.10
N ARG A 31 0.04 20.67 -2.46
CA ARG A 31 -0.50 19.56 -3.24
C ARG A 31 -1.71 18.91 -2.58
N GLN A 32 -1.65 18.72 -1.26
CA GLN A 32 -2.77 18.17 -0.50
C GLN A 32 -3.99 19.10 -0.55
N ARG A 33 -3.82 20.42 -0.39
CA ARG A 33 -4.91 21.39 -0.50
C ARG A 33 -5.51 21.43 -1.92
N GLU A 34 -4.67 21.45 -2.94
CA GLU A 34 -5.11 21.44 -4.35
C GLU A 34 -5.89 20.15 -4.66
N PHE A 35 -5.43 19.01 -4.15
CA PHE A 35 -6.13 17.73 -4.26
C PHE A 35 -7.51 17.76 -3.59
N LEU A 36 -7.59 18.22 -2.35
CA LEU A 36 -8.86 18.36 -1.63
C LEU A 36 -9.82 19.34 -2.32
N GLN A 37 -9.31 20.44 -2.86
CA GLN A 37 -10.13 21.36 -3.64
C GLN A 37 -10.65 20.72 -4.93
N LYS A 38 -9.83 19.89 -5.59
CA LYS A 38 -10.25 19.13 -6.78
C LYS A 38 -11.38 18.15 -6.46
N ILE A 39 -11.26 17.41 -5.35
CA ILE A 39 -12.30 16.49 -4.87
C ILE A 39 -13.59 17.27 -4.59
N LYS A 40 -13.50 18.36 -3.84
CA LYS A 40 -14.66 19.19 -3.47
C LYS A 40 -15.38 19.75 -4.69
N LYS A 41 -14.65 20.25 -5.69
CA LYS A 41 -15.22 20.81 -6.92
C LYS A 41 -15.75 19.73 -7.86
N GLY A 42 -15.18 18.54 -7.84
CA GLY A 42 -15.56 17.44 -8.72
C GLY A 42 -16.84 16.72 -8.29
N TRP A 43 -17.26 16.86 -7.04
CA TRP A 43 -18.44 16.16 -6.56
C TRP A 43 -19.72 16.67 -7.26
N GLY A 44 -20.52 15.72 -7.77
CA GLY A 44 -21.72 16.02 -8.54
C GLY A 44 -21.47 16.52 -9.96
N GLN A 45 -20.21 16.54 -10.42
CA GLN A 45 -19.87 16.84 -11.81
C GLN A 45 -19.61 15.53 -12.58
N ILE A 46 -19.83 15.56 -13.89
CA ILE A 46 -19.46 14.42 -14.74
C ILE A 46 -17.93 14.30 -14.73
N PRO A 47 -17.35 13.09 -14.40
CA PRO A 47 -15.92 12.90 -14.40
C PRO A 47 -15.33 13.08 -15.80
N ASP A 48 -14.26 13.84 -15.89
CA ASP A 48 -13.43 13.93 -17.11
C ASP A 48 -12.25 12.96 -16.97
N ARG A 49 -12.52 11.67 -17.21
CA ARG A 49 -11.53 10.60 -17.10
C ARG A 49 -11.55 9.75 -18.35
N GLU A 50 -10.41 9.65 -19.00
CA GLU A 50 -10.20 8.71 -20.09
C GLU A 50 -9.57 7.41 -19.57
N TYR A 51 -10.09 6.30 -20.05
CA TYR A 51 -9.61 4.96 -19.71
C TYR A 51 -9.10 4.26 -20.95
N THR A 52 -7.87 3.73 -20.86
CA THR A 52 -7.35 2.79 -21.84
C THR A 52 -7.94 1.40 -21.63
N TRP A 53 -7.92 0.55 -22.66
CA TRP A 53 -8.33 -0.85 -22.54
C TRP A 53 -7.63 -1.59 -21.42
N ASP A 54 -6.30 -1.45 -21.32
CA ASP A 54 -5.50 -2.08 -20.27
C ASP A 54 -5.97 -1.66 -18.87
N LYS A 55 -6.42 -0.41 -18.74
CA LYS A 55 -6.92 0.10 -17.47
C LYS A 55 -8.28 -0.48 -17.10
N LEU A 56 -9.20 -0.58 -18.06
CA LEU A 56 -10.52 -1.21 -17.86
C LEU A 56 -10.36 -2.69 -17.54
N GLU A 57 -9.43 -3.39 -18.20
CA GLU A 57 -9.12 -4.78 -17.90
C GLU A 57 -8.61 -4.98 -16.48
N GLN A 58 -7.71 -4.10 -15.99
CA GLN A 58 -7.23 -4.12 -14.61
C GLN A 58 -8.37 -3.90 -13.60
N ILE A 59 -9.26 -2.93 -13.84
CA ILE A 59 -10.43 -2.64 -13.00
C ILE A 59 -11.38 -3.85 -12.95
N GLY A 60 -11.63 -4.49 -14.10
CA GLY A 60 -12.47 -5.66 -14.19
C GLY A 60 -11.95 -6.92 -13.50
N GLU A 61 -10.67 -6.93 -13.07
CA GLU A 61 -10.04 -8.10 -12.45
C GLU A 61 -10.72 -8.51 -11.13
N TYR A 62 -11.13 -7.55 -10.32
CA TYR A 62 -11.88 -7.81 -9.09
C TYR A 62 -13.18 -8.57 -9.38
N PHE A 63 -13.97 -8.11 -10.35
CA PHE A 63 -15.20 -8.79 -10.80
C PHE A 63 -14.91 -10.19 -11.33
N ARG A 64 -13.93 -10.35 -12.22
CA ARG A 64 -13.62 -11.67 -12.85
C ARG A 64 -13.21 -12.74 -11.84
N ARG A 65 -12.51 -12.34 -10.77
CA ARG A 65 -12.06 -13.28 -9.73
C ARG A 65 -13.09 -13.55 -8.65
N ARG A 66 -14.10 -12.70 -8.50
CA ARG A 66 -15.15 -12.87 -7.51
C ARG A 66 -16.32 -13.68 -8.06
N LYS A 67 -16.15 -15.01 -8.06
CA LYS A 67 -17.20 -15.94 -8.50
C LYS A 67 -18.05 -16.35 -7.29
N ASP A 68 -19.07 -15.56 -6.98
CA ASP A 68 -19.98 -15.79 -5.86
C ASP A 68 -21.33 -16.42 -6.27
N GLY A 69 -21.42 -16.92 -7.51
CA GLY A 69 -22.59 -17.63 -8.03
C GLY A 69 -23.85 -16.77 -8.25
N ARG A 70 -23.72 -15.44 -8.13
CA ARG A 70 -24.80 -14.50 -8.41
C ARG A 70 -25.02 -14.29 -9.90
N PHE A 71 -26.17 -13.76 -10.24
CA PHE A 71 -26.41 -13.25 -11.59
C PHE A 71 -25.42 -12.14 -11.92
N VAL A 72 -24.84 -12.21 -13.10
CA VAL A 72 -23.90 -11.20 -13.60
C VAL A 72 -24.31 -10.77 -15.00
N ILE A 73 -24.10 -9.51 -15.34
CA ILE A 73 -24.21 -9.00 -16.69
C ILE A 73 -23.03 -9.55 -17.48
N ASP A 74 -23.30 -10.36 -18.50
CA ASP A 74 -22.28 -10.96 -19.35
C ASP A 74 -21.59 -9.91 -20.26
N ASP A 75 -20.50 -10.31 -20.91
CA ASP A 75 -19.72 -9.40 -21.74
C ASP A 75 -20.47 -8.93 -22.99
N ILE A 76 -21.38 -9.76 -23.54
CA ILE A 76 -22.19 -9.39 -24.70
C ILE A 76 -23.15 -8.27 -24.32
N THR A 77 -23.95 -8.49 -23.27
CA THR A 77 -24.90 -7.50 -22.75
C THR A 77 -24.20 -6.22 -22.32
N TRP A 78 -23.04 -6.35 -21.69
CA TRP A 78 -22.21 -5.21 -21.25
C TRP A 78 -21.79 -4.34 -22.44
N ASN A 79 -21.29 -4.97 -23.51
CA ASN A 79 -20.86 -4.26 -24.72
C ASN A 79 -22.05 -3.68 -25.50
N ASP A 80 -23.15 -4.41 -25.61
CA ASP A 80 -24.36 -3.92 -26.32
C ASP A 80 -24.98 -2.69 -25.67
N LEU A 81 -24.85 -2.57 -24.34
CA LEU A 81 -25.33 -1.41 -23.56
C LEU A 81 -24.28 -0.31 -23.44
N ASP A 82 -23.10 -0.44 -24.03
CA ASP A 82 -21.97 0.51 -23.88
C ASP A 82 -21.66 0.83 -22.41
N MET A 83 -21.67 -0.22 -21.58
CA MET A 83 -21.54 -0.05 -20.11
C MET A 83 -20.17 0.45 -19.67
N ASP A 84 -19.12 0.29 -20.47
CA ASP A 84 -17.82 0.90 -20.17
C ASP A 84 -17.93 2.43 -20.17
N ARG A 85 -18.70 2.99 -21.10
CA ARG A 85 -18.97 4.43 -21.12
C ARG A 85 -19.84 4.87 -19.96
N VAL A 86 -20.86 4.08 -19.59
CA VAL A 86 -21.67 4.34 -18.39
C VAL A 86 -20.78 4.32 -17.14
N PHE A 87 -19.90 3.33 -17.01
CA PHE A 87 -18.94 3.27 -15.92
C PHE A 87 -18.05 4.52 -15.87
N MET A 88 -17.47 4.95 -17.00
CA MET A 88 -16.62 6.15 -17.05
C MET A 88 -17.39 7.43 -16.63
N LEU A 89 -18.66 7.55 -17.02
CA LEU A 89 -19.50 8.69 -16.63
C LEU A 89 -19.88 8.70 -15.14
N MET A 90 -20.01 7.53 -14.54
CA MET A 90 -20.38 7.37 -13.13
C MET A 90 -19.19 7.38 -12.18
N ASN A 91 -17.98 7.09 -12.65
CA ASN A 91 -16.83 6.83 -11.80
C ASN A 91 -16.26 8.10 -11.15
N GLN A 92 -16.82 8.48 -10.01
CA GLN A 92 -16.33 9.55 -9.12
C GLN A 92 -15.37 9.02 -8.04
N THR A 93 -15.10 7.72 -7.99
CA THR A 93 -14.28 7.11 -6.93
C THR A 93 -12.86 7.68 -6.92
N ILE A 94 -12.29 7.76 -5.73
CA ILE A 94 -10.97 8.36 -5.50
C ILE A 94 -9.90 7.27 -5.33
N SER A 95 -10.27 6.14 -4.74
CA SER A 95 -9.40 5.02 -4.46
C SER A 95 -9.47 3.93 -5.54
N SER A 96 -8.45 3.07 -5.62
CA SER A 96 -8.49 1.89 -6.49
C SER A 96 -9.55 0.88 -6.07
N PRO A 97 -9.72 0.53 -4.78
CA PRO A 97 -10.82 -0.34 -4.36
C PRO A 97 -12.21 0.20 -4.73
N GLY A 98 -12.40 1.53 -4.68
CA GLY A 98 -13.65 2.17 -5.09
C GLY A 98 -13.96 1.94 -6.57
N GLU A 99 -12.96 2.12 -7.43
CA GLU A 99 -13.08 1.92 -8.86
C GLU A 99 -13.39 0.46 -9.21
N ASP A 100 -12.64 -0.48 -8.63
CA ASP A 100 -12.83 -1.92 -8.81
C ASP A 100 -14.22 -2.36 -8.32
N TYR A 101 -14.66 -1.83 -7.17
CA TYR A 101 -15.95 -2.16 -6.57
C TYR A 101 -17.13 -1.55 -7.34
N LEU A 102 -17.01 -0.31 -7.82
CA LEU A 102 -18.05 0.31 -8.66
C LEU A 102 -18.26 -0.50 -9.95
N TYR A 103 -17.18 -0.93 -10.61
CA TYR A 103 -17.27 -1.80 -11.77
C TYR A 103 -17.98 -3.11 -11.44
N TYR A 104 -17.63 -3.72 -10.31
CA TYR A 104 -18.29 -4.93 -9.81
C TYR A 104 -19.79 -4.70 -9.54
N LEU A 105 -20.17 -3.58 -8.93
CA LEU A 105 -21.57 -3.25 -8.67
C LEU A 105 -22.39 -3.12 -9.96
N LEU A 106 -21.84 -2.52 -11.00
CA LEU A 106 -22.50 -2.38 -12.29
C LEU A 106 -22.64 -3.73 -13.01
N ARG A 107 -21.68 -4.63 -12.81
CA ARG A 107 -21.69 -5.99 -13.38
C ARG A 107 -22.61 -6.97 -12.62
N THR A 108 -22.87 -6.70 -11.35
CA THR A 108 -23.56 -7.62 -10.44
C THR A 108 -24.78 -6.95 -9.81
N PRO A 109 -25.92 -6.94 -10.50
CA PRO A 109 -27.15 -6.36 -9.94
C PRO A 109 -27.53 -6.98 -8.60
N GLU A 110 -27.93 -6.16 -7.64
CA GLU A 110 -28.34 -6.61 -6.32
C GLU A 110 -29.87 -6.67 -6.26
N TYR A 111 -30.40 -7.78 -5.76
CA TYR A 111 -31.84 -7.99 -5.60
C TYR A 111 -32.27 -8.08 -4.13
N GLN A 112 -31.31 -8.07 -3.20
CA GLN A 112 -31.62 -8.14 -1.77
C GLN A 112 -31.98 -6.73 -1.27
N GLU A 113 -33.21 -6.58 -0.81
CA GLU A 113 -33.76 -5.29 -0.36
C GLU A 113 -32.90 -4.67 0.77
N GLU A 114 -32.41 -5.47 1.68
CA GLU A 114 -31.57 -5.03 2.80
C GLU A 114 -30.26 -4.38 2.33
N LYS A 115 -29.62 -4.96 1.31
CA LYS A 115 -28.37 -4.40 0.75
C LYS A 115 -28.63 -3.14 -0.07
N LEU A 116 -29.77 -3.08 -0.77
CA LEU A 116 -30.18 -1.89 -1.49
C LEU A 116 -30.48 -0.75 -0.54
N ALA A 117 -31.24 -1.04 0.55
CA ALA A 117 -31.55 -0.07 1.59
C ALA A 117 -30.28 0.45 2.28
N GLU A 118 -29.30 -0.42 2.54
CA GLU A 118 -28.02 0.00 3.14
C GLU A 118 -27.21 0.91 2.20
N ARG A 119 -27.19 0.63 0.90
CA ARG A 119 -26.56 1.52 -0.09
C ARG A 119 -27.27 2.88 -0.15
N GLU A 120 -28.62 2.88 -0.17
CA GLU A 120 -29.40 4.11 -0.17
C GLU A 120 -29.16 4.94 1.09
N ARG A 121 -29.01 4.28 2.24
CA ARG A 121 -28.64 4.93 3.50
C ARG A 121 -27.28 5.62 3.40
N LEU A 122 -26.26 4.94 2.85
CA LEU A 122 -24.93 5.52 2.66
C LEU A 122 -24.93 6.68 1.66
N TYR A 123 -25.62 6.54 0.52
CA TYR A 123 -25.76 7.64 -0.46
C TYR A 123 -26.43 8.87 0.16
N THR A 124 -27.51 8.67 0.90
CA THR A 124 -28.21 9.76 1.57
C THR A 124 -27.32 10.42 2.62
N PHE A 125 -26.65 9.62 3.43
CA PHE A 125 -25.70 10.14 4.43
C PHE A 125 -24.63 11.00 3.79
N PHE A 126 -23.91 10.50 2.78
CA PHE A 126 -22.83 11.25 2.14
C PHE A 126 -23.33 12.47 1.33
N ARG A 127 -24.54 12.42 0.81
CA ARG A 127 -25.17 13.56 0.13
C ARG A 127 -25.48 14.69 1.11
N GLU A 128 -25.97 14.37 2.29
CA GLU A 128 -26.43 15.34 3.28
C GLU A 128 -25.31 15.86 4.20
N HIS A 129 -24.25 15.07 4.40
CA HIS A 129 -23.16 15.38 5.34
C HIS A 129 -21.84 15.66 4.59
N GLU A 130 -21.75 16.83 3.97
CA GLU A 130 -20.60 17.23 3.14
C GLU A 130 -19.25 17.16 3.88
N LYS A 131 -19.21 17.59 5.16
CA LYS A 131 -17.97 17.62 5.95
C LYS A 131 -17.45 16.21 6.25
N GLU A 132 -18.33 15.31 6.63
CA GLU A 132 -18.03 13.91 6.91
C GLU A 132 -17.60 13.21 5.63
N ARG A 133 -18.31 13.42 4.54
CA ARG A 133 -17.94 12.92 3.21
C ARG A 133 -16.52 13.35 2.83
N GLN A 134 -16.19 14.63 2.94
CA GLN A 134 -14.86 15.15 2.59
C GLN A 134 -13.75 14.51 3.42
N LYS A 135 -13.97 14.30 4.73
CA LYS A 135 -13.00 13.60 5.59
C LYS A 135 -12.78 12.15 5.17
N VAL A 136 -13.86 11.43 4.83
CA VAL A 136 -13.76 10.05 4.34
C VAL A 136 -13.04 10.02 3.00
N GLN A 137 -13.37 10.92 2.07
CA GLN A 137 -12.68 11.05 0.79
C GLN A 137 -11.19 11.33 0.94
N GLU A 138 -10.81 12.19 1.90
CA GLU A 138 -9.40 12.48 2.19
C GLU A 138 -8.66 11.22 2.64
N ILE A 139 -9.27 10.39 3.48
CA ILE A 139 -8.67 9.12 3.93
C ILE A 139 -8.57 8.14 2.76
N LEU A 140 -9.64 7.95 1.99
CA LEU A 140 -9.66 7.03 0.85
C LEU A 140 -8.62 7.40 -0.22
N ALA A 141 -8.34 8.68 -0.38
CA ALA A 141 -7.30 9.18 -1.28
C ALA A 141 -5.87 8.70 -0.94
N HIS A 142 -5.65 8.24 0.28
CA HIS A 142 -4.38 7.64 0.67
C HIS A 142 -4.23 6.20 0.16
N ILE A 143 -5.31 5.55 -0.26
CA ILE A 143 -5.28 4.25 -0.95
C ILE A 143 -5.00 4.52 -2.44
N ARG A 144 -3.72 4.76 -2.74
CA ARG A 144 -3.28 5.15 -4.07
C ARG A 144 -3.38 4.00 -5.06
N LYS A 145 -3.72 4.34 -6.30
CA LYS A 145 -3.69 3.40 -7.42
C LYS A 145 -2.25 3.05 -7.77
N PRO A 146 -1.88 1.78 -7.82
CA PRO A 146 -0.58 1.38 -8.35
C PRO A 146 -0.49 1.74 -9.85
N PRO A 147 0.72 2.03 -10.37
CA PRO A 147 0.87 2.46 -11.77
C PRO A 147 0.42 1.42 -12.81
N SER A 148 0.63 0.13 -12.53
CA SER A 148 0.48 -0.97 -13.49
C SER A 148 -0.51 -2.07 -13.07
N SER A 149 -1.23 -1.89 -11.95
CA SER A 149 -2.16 -2.91 -11.43
C SER A 149 -3.26 -2.25 -10.61
N SER A 150 -4.33 -3.00 -10.29
CA SER A 150 -5.25 -2.60 -9.21
C SER A 150 -4.67 -2.97 -7.84
N VAL A 151 -5.17 -2.34 -6.77
CA VAL A 151 -4.81 -2.74 -5.40
C VAL A 151 -5.20 -4.19 -5.13
N TYR A 152 -6.35 -4.62 -5.65
CA TYR A 152 -6.80 -6.00 -5.57
C TYR A 152 -5.80 -6.96 -6.22
N GLN A 153 -5.37 -6.68 -7.44
CA GLN A 153 -4.40 -7.50 -8.16
C GLN A 153 -3.05 -7.55 -7.42
N ALA A 154 -2.54 -6.40 -6.96
CA ALA A 154 -1.28 -6.32 -6.25
C ALA A 154 -1.27 -7.16 -4.96
N ILE A 155 -2.39 -7.19 -4.22
CA ILE A 155 -2.55 -8.02 -3.03
C ILE A 155 -2.65 -9.51 -3.41
N HIS A 156 -3.29 -9.85 -4.53
CA HIS A 156 -3.49 -11.24 -4.94
C HIS A 156 -2.26 -11.91 -5.55
N VAL A 157 -1.33 -11.14 -6.15
CA VAL A 157 -0.03 -11.68 -6.63
C VAL A 157 0.74 -12.35 -5.49
N THR A 158 0.54 -11.93 -4.25
CA THR A 158 1.20 -12.53 -3.09
C THR A 158 0.82 -14.01 -2.84
N LYS A 159 -0.25 -14.51 -3.47
CA LYS A 159 -0.68 -15.93 -3.34
C LYS A 159 0.31 -16.91 -3.95
N GLU A 160 0.97 -16.52 -5.04
CA GLU A 160 1.82 -17.39 -5.84
C GLU A 160 3.22 -17.57 -5.23
N TYR A 161 3.59 -16.70 -4.28
CA TYR A 161 4.89 -16.81 -3.61
C TYR A 161 4.87 -17.95 -2.60
N ASP A 162 5.76 -18.94 -2.78
CA ASP A 162 6.02 -19.90 -1.73
C ASP A 162 6.94 -19.26 -0.68
N ALA A 163 6.33 -18.84 0.44
CA ALA A 163 7.05 -18.31 1.57
C ALA A 163 7.91 -19.44 2.16
N GLY A 164 9.11 -19.60 1.63
CA GLY A 164 10.10 -20.53 2.15
C GLY A 164 10.33 -20.28 3.65
N LYS A 165 10.75 -21.32 4.35
CA LYS A 165 11.08 -21.17 5.78
C LYS A 165 12.23 -20.18 5.95
N PRO A 166 12.16 -19.20 6.86
CA PRO A 166 13.17 -18.13 7.02
C PRO A 166 14.52 -18.64 7.59
N TRP A 167 14.65 -19.97 7.78
CA TRP A 167 15.84 -20.57 8.36
C TRP A 167 17.13 -20.29 7.58
N LYS A 168 17.03 -20.16 6.25
CA LYS A 168 18.19 -19.81 5.39
C LYS A 168 18.74 -18.44 5.73
N GLN A 169 17.84 -17.44 5.83
CA GLN A 169 18.21 -16.06 6.17
C GLN A 169 18.77 -15.97 7.60
N ILE A 170 18.18 -16.72 8.54
CA ILE A 170 18.66 -16.80 9.92
C ILE A 170 20.05 -17.44 9.96
N LEU A 171 20.28 -18.51 9.19
CA LEU A 171 21.59 -19.16 9.10
C LEU A 171 22.66 -18.22 8.51
N MET A 172 22.32 -17.45 7.47
CA MET A 172 23.22 -16.47 6.88
C MET A 172 23.57 -15.33 7.86
N CYS A 173 22.59 -14.86 8.63
CA CYS A 173 22.83 -13.88 9.69
C CYS A 173 23.76 -14.45 10.78
N LEU A 174 23.52 -15.69 11.22
CA LEU A 174 24.35 -16.36 12.21
C LEU A 174 25.79 -16.58 11.70
N ALA A 175 25.94 -17.04 10.45
CA ALA A 175 27.25 -17.21 9.82
C ALA A 175 28.04 -15.90 9.76
N PHE A 176 27.36 -14.77 9.46
CA PHE A 176 27.99 -13.47 9.47
C PHE A 176 28.47 -13.04 10.85
N VAL A 177 27.65 -13.22 11.89
CA VAL A 177 28.05 -12.93 13.28
C VAL A 177 29.24 -13.82 13.72
N LEU A 178 29.20 -15.09 13.39
CA LEU A 178 30.30 -16.03 13.68
C LEU A 178 31.58 -15.65 12.93
N SER A 179 31.48 -15.17 11.68
CA SER A 179 32.64 -14.72 10.91
C SER A 179 33.32 -13.48 11.53
N ILE A 180 32.53 -12.56 12.09
CA ILE A 180 33.07 -11.42 12.86
C ILE A 180 33.78 -11.90 14.12
N ALA A 181 33.18 -12.82 14.87
CA ALA A 181 33.82 -13.40 16.07
C ALA A 181 35.14 -14.13 15.72
N ALA A 182 35.18 -14.89 14.64
CA ALA A 182 36.39 -15.53 14.14
C ALA A 182 37.46 -14.51 13.69
N PHE A 183 37.07 -13.43 13.08
CA PHE A 183 37.99 -12.34 12.72
C PHE A 183 38.64 -11.68 13.93
N ILE A 184 37.86 -11.48 15.00
CA ILE A 184 38.38 -10.90 16.26
C ILE A 184 39.28 -11.90 16.99
N ALA A 185 38.92 -13.19 17.05
CA ALA A 185 39.62 -14.21 17.80
C ALA A 185 40.94 -14.66 17.12
N VAL A 186 40.92 -14.83 15.79
CA VAL A 186 42.07 -15.30 15.00
C VAL A 186 42.20 -14.47 13.71
N PRO A 187 42.72 -13.22 13.75
CA PRO A 187 42.70 -12.31 12.62
C PRO A 187 43.31 -12.85 11.32
N ARG A 188 44.37 -13.66 11.44
CA ARG A 188 45.09 -14.22 10.29
C ARG A 188 44.24 -15.08 9.36
N TYR A 189 43.34 -15.90 9.92
CA TYR A 189 42.44 -16.78 9.16
C TYR A 189 41.01 -16.23 9.13
N GLY A 190 40.59 -15.49 10.16
CA GLY A 190 39.27 -14.93 10.29
C GLY A 190 38.96 -13.92 9.21
N VAL A 191 39.95 -13.18 8.67
CA VAL A 191 39.77 -12.26 7.53
C VAL A 191 39.26 -13.00 6.30
N PHE A 192 39.81 -14.18 5.97
CA PHE A 192 39.37 -14.96 4.82
C PHE A 192 37.96 -15.51 5.03
N ALA A 193 37.63 -15.99 6.22
CA ALA A 193 36.29 -16.45 6.57
C ALA A 193 35.27 -15.32 6.49
N PHE A 194 35.60 -14.14 7.01
CA PHE A 194 34.77 -12.94 6.94
C PHE A 194 34.48 -12.51 5.49
N LEU A 195 35.51 -12.42 4.65
CA LEU A 195 35.37 -12.05 3.23
C LEU A 195 34.51 -13.07 2.48
N LEU A 196 34.76 -14.38 2.70
CA LEU A 196 33.99 -15.45 2.06
C LEU A 196 32.49 -15.37 2.43
N VAL A 197 32.20 -15.27 3.73
CA VAL A 197 30.81 -15.16 4.22
C VAL A 197 30.14 -13.89 3.72
N THR A 198 30.86 -12.75 3.67
CA THR A 198 30.35 -11.50 3.11
C THR A 198 29.98 -11.65 1.62
N CYS A 199 30.84 -12.27 0.81
CA CYS A 199 30.57 -12.52 -0.61
C CYS A 199 29.34 -13.44 -0.80
N ILE A 200 29.21 -14.50 -0.01
CA ILE A 200 28.08 -15.42 -0.08
C ILE A 200 26.78 -14.70 0.33
N ASN A 201 26.80 -13.94 1.43
CA ASN A 201 25.63 -13.16 1.88
C ASN A 201 25.19 -12.14 0.82
N MET A 202 26.14 -11.41 0.26
CA MET A 202 25.85 -10.43 -0.80
C MET A 202 25.21 -11.07 -2.03
N GLY A 203 25.78 -12.18 -2.52
CA GLY A 203 25.25 -12.88 -3.69
C GLY A 203 23.86 -13.47 -3.47
N THR A 204 23.62 -14.08 -2.30
CA THR A 204 22.30 -14.64 -1.93
C THR A 204 21.28 -13.55 -1.72
N TYR A 205 21.64 -12.46 -1.06
CA TYR A 205 20.75 -11.32 -0.83
C TYR A 205 20.29 -10.68 -2.14
N LEU A 206 21.20 -10.38 -3.08
CA LEU A 206 20.85 -9.75 -4.35
C LEU A 206 19.86 -10.60 -5.16
N LYS A 207 20.07 -11.92 -5.19
CA LYS A 207 19.18 -12.88 -5.84
C LYS A 207 17.78 -12.90 -5.21
N ASP A 208 17.72 -12.99 -3.89
CA ASP A 208 16.44 -13.03 -3.16
C ASP A 208 15.70 -11.68 -3.27
N LYS A 209 16.42 -10.56 -3.24
CA LYS A 209 15.83 -9.20 -3.36
C LYS A 209 15.16 -8.97 -4.71
N GLU A 210 15.72 -9.47 -5.80
CA GLU A 210 15.12 -9.38 -7.13
C GLU A 210 13.72 -10.02 -7.17
N VAL A 211 13.59 -11.21 -6.59
CA VAL A 211 12.31 -11.93 -6.50
C VAL A 211 11.28 -11.16 -5.66
N ILE A 212 11.71 -10.51 -4.58
CA ILE A 212 10.84 -9.82 -3.64
C ILE A 212 10.24 -8.55 -4.24
N GLN A 213 10.93 -7.85 -5.13
CA GLN A 213 10.47 -6.57 -5.71
C GLN A 213 9.07 -6.64 -6.30
N VAL A 214 8.69 -7.78 -6.91
CA VAL A 214 7.35 -7.99 -7.50
C VAL A 214 6.24 -7.87 -6.45
N TYR A 215 6.51 -8.24 -5.20
CA TYR A 215 5.53 -8.28 -4.12
C TYR A 215 5.45 -7.00 -3.29
N LEU A 216 6.45 -6.11 -3.40
CA LEU A 216 6.52 -4.88 -2.60
C LEU A 216 5.32 -3.96 -2.84
N THR A 217 4.82 -3.92 -4.07
CA THR A 217 3.62 -3.13 -4.41
C THR A 217 2.41 -3.61 -3.60
N GLY A 218 2.17 -4.93 -3.52
CA GLY A 218 1.09 -5.51 -2.71
C GLY A 218 1.23 -5.16 -1.23
N PHE A 219 2.45 -5.17 -0.69
CA PHE A 219 2.69 -4.78 0.70
C PHE A 219 2.45 -3.30 0.94
N LYS A 220 2.88 -2.42 0.02
CA LYS A 220 2.56 -0.98 0.09
C LYS A 220 1.06 -0.75 0.09
N CYS A 221 0.33 -1.42 -0.80
CA CYS A 221 -1.13 -1.34 -0.85
C CYS A 221 -1.77 -1.82 0.46
N MET A 222 -1.35 -2.97 0.98
CA MET A 222 -1.89 -3.49 2.24
C MET A 222 -1.62 -2.55 3.41
N LEU A 223 -0.43 -1.97 3.50
CA LEU A 223 -0.09 -1.00 4.53
C LEU A 223 -0.96 0.26 4.44
N GLN A 224 -1.31 0.71 3.23
CA GLN A 224 -2.25 1.82 3.02
C GLN A 224 -3.64 1.47 3.57
N LEU A 225 -4.16 0.26 3.26
CA LEU A 225 -5.46 -0.20 3.79
C LEU A 225 -5.47 -0.22 5.32
N ILE A 226 -4.44 -0.81 5.94
CA ILE A 226 -4.30 -0.88 7.40
C ILE A 226 -4.26 0.52 8.02
N ASN A 227 -3.49 1.44 7.44
CA ASN A 227 -3.38 2.81 7.96
C ASN A 227 -4.70 3.58 7.84
N CYS A 228 -5.46 3.34 6.77
CA CYS A 228 -6.77 3.96 6.56
C CYS A 228 -7.81 3.45 7.59
N ALA A 229 -7.76 2.20 8.03
CA ALA A 229 -8.69 1.66 9.04
C ALA A 229 -8.66 2.50 10.32
N GLY A 230 -7.47 2.68 10.90
CA GLY A 230 -7.32 3.52 12.09
C GLY A 230 -7.62 5.01 11.86
N ALA A 231 -7.54 5.50 10.61
CA ALA A 231 -7.90 6.88 10.28
C ALA A 231 -9.41 7.08 10.21
N VAL A 232 -10.15 6.13 9.60
CA VAL A 232 -11.63 6.16 9.55
C VAL A 232 -12.22 6.05 10.96
N ASP A 233 -11.68 5.17 11.79
CA ASP A 233 -12.14 5.00 13.19
C ASP A 233 -12.03 6.30 14.01
N LYS A 234 -10.96 7.07 13.80
CA LYS A 234 -10.75 8.35 14.47
C LYS A 234 -11.78 9.43 14.10
N LEU A 235 -12.49 9.29 12.99
CA LEU A 235 -13.54 10.22 12.61
C LEU A 235 -14.77 10.12 13.52
N LYS A 236 -14.98 8.97 14.16
CA LYS A 236 -16.09 8.68 15.09
C LYS A 236 -17.47 9.01 14.48
N ILE A 237 -17.64 8.66 13.22
CA ILE A 237 -18.91 8.84 12.50
C ILE A 237 -19.82 7.66 12.86
N GLU A 238 -20.94 7.93 13.51
CA GLU A 238 -21.86 6.90 14.02
C GLU A 238 -22.46 6.05 12.90
N GLU A 239 -22.81 6.65 11.79
CA GLU A 239 -23.36 5.97 10.62
C GLU A 239 -22.40 4.97 9.98
N LEU A 240 -21.10 5.15 10.21
CA LEU A 240 -20.04 4.26 9.71
C LEU A 240 -19.55 3.26 10.79
N HIS A 241 -20.11 3.28 12.00
CA HIS A 241 -19.63 2.49 13.13
C HIS A 241 -19.51 1.00 12.80
N ARG A 242 -20.53 0.42 12.16
CA ARG A 242 -20.51 -0.98 11.71
C ARG A 242 -19.32 -1.30 10.80
N TYR A 243 -18.96 -0.38 9.92
CA TYR A 243 -17.82 -0.56 9.00
C TYR A 243 -16.49 -0.37 9.71
N THR A 244 -16.40 0.60 10.62
CA THR A 244 -15.19 0.84 11.40
C THR A 244 -14.87 -0.31 12.35
N GLU A 245 -15.86 -0.91 12.99
CA GLU A 245 -15.68 -2.12 13.81
C GLU A 245 -15.13 -3.30 13.00
N ARG A 246 -15.69 -3.54 11.80
CA ARG A 246 -15.21 -4.58 10.90
C ARG A 246 -13.80 -4.30 10.41
N LEU A 247 -13.48 -3.07 10.00
CA LEU A 247 -12.13 -2.65 9.61
C LEU A 247 -11.12 -2.84 10.74
N ASN A 248 -11.48 -2.48 11.97
CA ASN A 248 -10.63 -2.67 13.15
C ASN A 248 -10.44 -4.15 13.49
N ALA A 249 -11.45 -5.00 13.26
CA ALA A 249 -11.32 -6.44 13.42
C ALA A 249 -10.33 -7.02 12.40
N CYS A 250 -10.42 -6.61 11.13
CA CYS A 250 -9.49 -7.00 10.08
C CYS A 250 -8.06 -6.51 10.37
N GLU A 251 -7.89 -5.27 10.84
CA GLU A 251 -6.58 -4.69 11.18
C GLU A 251 -5.83 -5.52 12.23
N LYS A 252 -6.53 -6.12 13.19
CA LYS A 252 -5.90 -6.95 14.24
C LYS A 252 -5.11 -8.14 13.66
N GLY A 253 -5.60 -8.75 12.59
CA GLY A 253 -4.88 -9.81 11.88
C GLY A 253 -3.54 -9.36 11.31
N PHE A 254 -3.40 -8.06 11.02
CA PHE A 254 -2.19 -7.44 10.47
C PHE A 254 -1.36 -6.66 11.50
N SER A 255 -1.58 -6.86 12.80
CA SER A 255 -0.88 -6.10 13.87
C SER A 255 0.64 -6.16 13.74
N GLY A 256 1.19 -7.31 13.37
CA GLY A 256 2.61 -7.49 13.11
C GLY A 256 3.10 -6.92 11.77
N PHE A 257 2.20 -6.59 10.84
CA PHE A 257 2.55 -6.14 9.50
C PHE A 257 3.16 -4.73 9.51
N ARG A 258 2.59 -3.82 10.28
CA ARG A 258 3.05 -2.42 10.41
C ARG A 258 4.44 -2.33 11.06
N ASN A 259 4.71 -3.18 12.05
CA ASN A 259 5.97 -3.17 12.78
C ASN A 259 7.12 -3.62 11.87
N GLY A 260 8.06 -2.71 11.61
CA GLY A 260 9.22 -2.99 10.75
C GLY A 260 8.90 -3.06 9.24
N ALA A 261 7.71 -2.65 8.79
CA ALA A 261 7.41 -2.55 7.36
C ALA A 261 8.41 -1.66 6.62
N ASN A 262 8.92 -0.61 7.27
CA ASN A 262 9.96 0.28 6.73
C ASN A 262 11.30 -0.45 6.44
N LEU A 263 11.54 -1.63 7.00
CA LEU A 263 12.73 -2.44 6.71
C LEU A 263 12.64 -3.08 5.31
N VAL A 264 11.42 -3.41 4.88
CA VAL A 264 11.13 -4.07 3.60
C VAL A 264 10.77 -3.04 2.52
N LEU A 265 9.93 -2.08 2.89
CA LEU A 265 9.45 -1.04 1.98
C LEU A 265 10.45 0.12 2.01
N ASP A 266 11.20 0.29 0.93
CA ASP A 266 12.04 1.47 0.77
C ASP A 266 11.17 2.73 0.87
N ARG A 267 11.63 3.69 1.68
CA ARG A 267 11.06 5.02 1.68
C ARG A 267 11.37 5.64 0.32
N ASP A 268 10.35 5.83 -0.51
CA ASP A 268 10.49 6.44 -1.82
C ASP A 268 11.33 7.74 -1.73
N GLY A 269 12.54 7.68 -2.27
CA GLY A 269 13.27 8.82 -2.78
C GLY A 269 14.01 9.75 -1.80
N PHE A 270 13.94 9.55 -0.48
CA PHE A 270 14.53 10.51 0.47
C PHE A 270 15.80 10.04 1.21
N ALA A 271 16.14 8.77 1.14
CA ALA A 271 17.35 8.23 1.77
C ALA A 271 18.49 8.06 0.74
N SER A 272 18.81 9.11 0.01
CA SER A 272 20.01 9.15 -0.86
C SER A 272 21.25 9.61 -0.12
N GLY A 273 21.23 9.61 1.21
CA GLY A 273 22.37 9.98 2.03
C GLY A 273 23.33 8.83 2.30
N PRO A 274 24.54 9.09 2.79
CA PRO A 274 25.53 8.05 3.14
C PRO A 274 25.01 7.05 4.18
N GLU A 275 24.05 7.44 5.00
CA GLU A 275 23.34 6.58 5.97
C GLU A 275 22.51 5.46 5.29
N SER A 276 22.00 5.68 4.07
CA SER A 276 21.26 4.63 3.35
C SER A 276 22.20 3.49 2.92
N PHE A 277 23.43 3.80 2.52
CA PHE A 277 24.43 2.77 2.18
C PHE A 277 24.79 1.88 3.38
N ILE A 278 24.88 2.46 4.57
CA ILE A 278 25.16 1.69 5.80
C ILE A 278 23.98 0.78 6.12
N LEU A 279 22.75 1.27 6.03
CA LEU A 279 21.55 0.46 6.25
C LEU A 279 21.41 -0.64 5.21
N ASP A 280 21.69 -0.37 3.95
CA ASP A 280 21.65 -1.37 2.89
C ASP A 280 22.74 -2.43 3.08
N TYR A 281 23.94 -2.03 3.53
CA TYR A 281 24.98 -2.98 3.90
C TYR A 281 24.57 -3.88 5.08
N ILE A 282 23.97 -3.31 6.13
CA ILE A 282 23.43 -4.07 7.27
C ILE A 282 22.35 -5.04 6.80
N ARG A 283 21.40 -4.62 5.97
CA ARG A 283 20.35 -5.48 5.39
C ARG A 283 20.96 -6.63 4.60
N MET A 284 21.94 -6.32 3.75
CA MET A 284 22.65 -7.29 2.91
C MET A 284 23.39 -8.35 3.73
N MET A 285 23.94 -7.97 4.88
CA MET A 285 24.70 -8.89 5.75
C MET A 285 23.79 -9.67 6.70
N THR A 286 22.72 -9.07 7.18
CA THR A 286 21.82 -9.68 8.20
C THR A 286 20.55 -10.30 7.61
N HIS A 287 20.22 -10.00 6.36
CA HIS A 287 18.98 -10.45 5.70
C HIS A 287 17.71 -10.14 6.50
N ILE A 288 17.75 -9.09 7.35
CA ILE A 288 16.65 -8.76 8.27
C ILE A 288 15.39 -8.33 7.54
N ASP A 289 15.53 -7.64 6.41
CA ASP A 289 14.43 -7.24 5.52
C ASP A 289 13.78 -8.46 4.84
N LEU A 290 14.57 -9.48 4.45
CA LEU A 290 14.06 -10.74 3.90
C LEU A 290 13.31 -11.57 4.95
N ILE A 291 13.80 -11.60 6.20
CA ILE A 291 13.11 -12.26 7.31
C ILE A 291 11.76 -11.55 7.57
N LYS A 292 11.77 -10.22 7.59
CA LYS A 292 10.56 -9.43 7.76
C LYS A 292 9.59 -9.61 6.60
N PHE A 293 10.09 -9.63 5.36
CA PHE A 293 9.30 -9.93 4.17
C PHE A 293 8.55 -11.25 4.30
N ASN A 294 9.23 -12.34 4.70
CA ASN A 294 8.60 -13.64 4.89
C ASN A 294 7.50 -13.59 5.97
N SER A 295 7.69 -12.83 7.05
CA SER A 295 6.66 -12.61 8.06
C SER A 295 5.45 -11.85 7.52
N MET A 296 5.68 -10.81 6.71
CA MET A 296 4.61 -10.05 6.07
C MET A 296 3.85 -10.90 5.05
N MET A 297 4.57 -11.69 4.26
CA MET A 297 3.96 -12.62 3.31
C MET A 297 3.09 -13.67 3.99
N LYS A 298 3.55 -14.21 5.12
CA LYS A 298 2.77 -15.13 5.93
C LYS A 298 1.48 -14.49 6.41
N ALA A 299 1.54 -13.27 6.96
CA ALA A 299 0.35 -12.52 7.38
C ALA A 299 -0.63 -12.29 6.23
N MET A 300 -0.14 -11.92 5.02
CA MET A 300 -0.98 -11.75 3.83
C MET A 300 -1.71 -13.03 3.42
N LYS A 301 -1.09 -14.19 3.61
CA LYS A 301 -1.70 -15.49 3.30
C LYS A 301 -2.70 -15.94 4.35
N GLU A 302 -2.36 -15.80 5.62
CA GLU A 302 -3.20 -16.22 6.74
C GLU A 302 -4.45 -15.35 6.89
N HIS A 303 -4.33 -14.03 6.61
CA HIS A 303 -5.40 -13.05 6.77
C HIS A 303 -5.92 -12.52 5.42
N LYS A 304 -6.03 -13.44 4.45
CA LYS A 304 -6.51 -13.08 3.12
C LYS A 304 -7.96 -12.61 3.13
N ALA A 305 -8.83 -13.28 3.88
CA ALA A 305 -10.24 -12.95 3.97
C ALA A 305 -10.44 -11.54 4.56
N GLU A 306 -9.67 -11.20 5.56
CA GLU A 306 -9.66 -9.87 6.17
C GLU A 306 -9.17 -8.80 5.19
N ALA A 307 -8.15 -9.10 4.38
CA ALA A 307 -7.69 -8.18 3.32
C ALA A 307 -8.77 -7.95 2.24
N GLU A 308 -9.44 -9.00 1.81
CA GLU A 308 -10.55 -8.92 0.86
C GLU A 308 -11.74 -8.14 1.45
N GLU A 309 -12.06 -8.34 2.74
CA GLU A 309 -13.09 -7.59 3.44
C GLU A 309 -12.75 -6.10 3.54
N MET A 310 -11.51 -5.74 3.86
CA MET A 310 -11.06 -4.35 3.85
C MET A 310 -11.24 -3.70 2.48
N LEU A 311 -10.87 -4.39 1.40
CA LEU A 311 -11.06 -3.90 0.03
C LEU A 311 -12.54 -3.69 -0.30
N GLU A 312 -13.40 -4.61 0.13
CA GLU A 312 -14.85 -4.50 -0.09
C GLU A 312 -15.45 -3.30 0.66
N ILE A 313 -15.08 -3.11 1.93
CA ILE A 313 -15.59 -1.99 2.74
C ILE A 313 -15.12 -0.65 2.14
N TYR A 314 -13.83 -0.49 1.84
CA TYR A 314 -13.34 0.75 1.22
C TYR A 314 -13.95 0.97 -0.17
N GLY A 315 -14.09 -0.10 -0.95
CA GLY A 315 -14.73 -0.06 -2.25
C GLY A 315 -16.19 0.41 -2.16
N LEU A 316 -16.95 -0.16 -1.24
CA LEU A 316 -18.34 0.23 -1.01
C LEU A 316 -18.46 1.69 -0.56
N LEU A 317 -17.66 2.12 0.43
CA LEU A 317 -17.72 3.49 0.94
C LEU A 317 -17.39 4.51 -0.16
N ASP A 318 -16.35 4.24 -0.96
CA ASP A 318 -15.93 5.13 -2.05
C ASP A 318 -16.93 5.14 -3.22
N ALA A 319 -17.54 4.00 -3.53
CA ALA A 319 -18.56 3.91 -4.58
C ALA A 319 -19.90 4.56 -4.16
N CYS A 320 -20.17 4.70 -2.86
CA CYS A 320 -21.36 5.37 -2.33
C CYS A 320 -21.17 6.88 -2.13
N ILE A 321 -19.99 7.42 -2.29
CA ILE A 321 -19.68 8.85 -2.24
C ILE A 321 -19.90 9.50 -3.60
#